data_ee3b507e91cdc9b899c32692388c1dbf
#
_entry.id   ee3b507e91cdc9b899c32692388c1dbf
#
_cell.length_a   1.000
_cell.length_b   1.000
_cell.length_c   1.000
_cell.angle_alpha   90.00
_cell.angle_beta   90.00
_cell.angle_gamma   90.00
#
_symmetry.space_group_name_H-M   'P 1'
#
loop_
_entity.id
_entity.type
_entity.pdbx_description
1 polymer ?
#
loop_
_entity_poly.entity_id
_entity_poly.type
_entity_poly.pdbx_seq_one_letter_code
_entity_poly.pdbx_strand_id
1 'polypeptide(L)'
;VKKNTYGFLCALVVCVFGIVQNAPAQKAVNKNAANSSALISLADIAKQTQSALYWDGMSGTGMFEKNGHTVSFSVHNGVLIADYTNMSLCSVPVNKNGTVYADKEFSDAVKKTFEKLPPEVHFRIGAILIDPGHGGSDPGAVAEHTVKGKKVNVREKDVVLTTAKDLYRRLVQTYPDKKIMLTRNTDTFLTLNQRTDIANTVKLEEHEAIIYVSIHANSAFYSKAKGFEVWYLSPGYRRTLIKNTGAVKDKEVLPILNSMMEEEFTTESILIAKYIQDGLKAQVGNITVDRGIKEEEWFVVRNANMPSVLIELGFVTNPEEGPLLLDESYLHKMSLGIYNGLTAFVTHFEQSRGFTGGR
;
A
#
# COMPACT_ATOMS: atom_id res chain seq x y z
N VAL A 1 -16.43 26.94 24.88
CA VAL A 1 -15.03 27.34 24.79
C VAL A 1 -14.17 26.13 25.15
N LYS A 2 -13.73 25.35 24.17
CA LYS A 2 -12.64 24.40 24.34
C LYS A 2 -11.79 24.43 23.06
N LYS A 3 -10.55 24.83 23.24
CA LYS A 3 -9.52 24.92 22.19
C LYS A 3 -9.09 23.50 21.80
N ASN A 4 -9.17 23.20 20.50
CA ASN A 4 -8.51 22.02 19.91
C ASN A 4 -7.06 22.39 19.62
N THR A 5 -6.17 21.70 20.29
CA THR A 5 -4.72 21.70 20.01
C THR A 5 -4.42 20.45 19.20
N TYR A 6 -4.12 20.59 17.92
CA TYR A 6 -3.53 19.52 17.13
C TYR A 6 -2.06 19.35 17.55
N GLY A 7 -1.78 18.28 18.30
CA GLY A 7 -0.42 17.90 18.64
C GLY A 7 0.23 17.14 17.49
N PHE A 8 1.33 17.65 17.00
CA PHE A 8 2.29 16.95 16.16
C PHE A 8 2.75 15.68 16.87
N LEU A 9 2.53 14.52 16.27
CA LEU A 9 3.06 13.25 16.76
C LEU A 9 4.51 13.14 16.25
N CYS A 10 5.46 13.63 17.05
CA CYS A 10 6.87 13.26 16.92
C CYS A 10 6.99 11.77 17.27
N ALA A 11 7.48 10.98 16.34
CA ALA A 11 7.86 9.60 16.56
C ALA A 11 8.94 9.56 17.66
N LEU A 12 8.55 9.09 18.83
CA LEU A 12 9.45 8.89 19.96
C LEU A 12 10.20 7.57 19.70
N VAL A 13 11.45 7.68 19.27
CA VAL A 13 12.38 6.55 19.29
C VAL A 13 12.70 6.27 20.77
N VAL A 14 12.01 5.29 21.33
CA VAL A 14 12.33 4.80 22.67
C VAL A 14 13.60 3.97 22.58
N CYS A 15 14.72 4.56 22.95
CA CYS A 15 15.94 3.81 23.24
C CYS A 15 15.69 2.94 24.47
N VAL A 16 15.48 1.65 24.26
CA VAL A 16 15.50 0.66 25.35
C VAL A 16 16.97 0.49 25.76
N PHE A 17 17.39 1.22 26.78
CA PHE A 17 18.62 0.91 27.50
C PHE A 17 18.36 -0.31 28.41
N GLY A 18 18.63 -1.48 27.84
CA GLY A 18 18.77 -2.70 28.65
C GLY A 18 20.03 -2.61 29.47
N ILE A 19 19.85 -2.68 30.81
CA ILE A 19 20.93 -2.74 31.81
C ILE A 19 21.71 -4.03 31.56
N VAL A 20 22.89 -3.92 30.97
CA VAL A 20 23.87 -5.01 30.96
C VAL A 20 24.73 -4.83 32.21
N GLN A 21 24.44 -5.63 33.26
CA GLN A 21 25.33 -5.78 34.38
C GLN A 21 26.52 -6.69 34.03
N ASN A 22 27.72 -6.12 34.19
CA ASN A 22 28.99 -6.80 34.42
C ASN A 22 29.45 -7.86 33.40
N ALA A 23 30.12 -7.40 32.34
CA ALA A 23 31.22 -8.15 31.74
C ALA A 23 32.56 -7.48 32.12
N PRO A 24 33.62 -8.25 32.39
CA PRO A 24 34.90 -7.69 32.80
C PRO A 24 35.53 -6.87 31.69
N ALA A 25 36.08 -5.73 32.06
CA ALA A 25 36.81 -4.83 31.19
C ALA A 25 37.91 -5.57 30.44
N GLN A 26 37.70 -5.88 29.18
CA GLN A 26 38.77 -6.23 28.24
C GLN A 26 39.59 -4.97 27.99
N LYS A 27 40.87 -5.04 28.37
CA LYS A 27 41.85 -3.98 28.14
C LYS A 27 41.81 -3.54 26.68
N ALA A 28 41.48 -2.26 26.49
CA ALA A 28 41.65 -1.58 25.21
C ALA A 28 43.11 -1.74 24.76
N VAL A 29 43.33 -2.53 23.75
CA VAL A 29 44.65 -2.60 23.06
C VAL A 29 44.75 -1.32 22.24
N ASN A 30 45.48 -0.38 22.81
CA ASN A 30 45.87 0.87 22.16
C ASN A 30 46.88 0.53 21.09
N LYS A 31 46.44 0.17 19.88
CA LYS A 31 47.30 0.12 18.68
C LYS A 31 47.31 1.47 18.03
N ASN A 32 48.01 2.42 18.61
CA ASN A 32 48.52 3.57 17.89
C ASN A 32 49.60 3.07 16.91
N ALA A 33 49.18 2.59 15.77
CA ALA A 33 50.00 2.52 14.59
C ALA A 33 49.45 3.58 13.63
N ALA A 34 50.15 4.69 13.52
CA ALA A 34 49.88 5.75 12.57
C ALA A 34 50.10 5.17 11.15
N ASN A 35 49.09 4.55 10.58
CA ASN A 35 48.92 4.48 9.15
C ASN A 35 48.11 5.71 8.76
N SER A 36 48.74 6.71 8.16
CA SER A 36 48.06 7.87 7.57
C SER A 36 47.33 7.41 6.29
N SER A 37 46.29 6.59 6.45
CA SER A 37 45.37 6.32 5.37
C SER A 37 44.68 7.65 5.02
N ALA A 38 44.75 8.01 3.75
CA ALA A 38 44.11 9.24 3.26
C ALA A 38 42.62 9.26 3.68
N LEU A 39 42.22 10.30 4.38
CA LEU A 39 40.81 10.48 4.80
C LEU A 39 39.97 10.80 3.56
N ILE A 40 38.85 10.14 3.44
CA ILE A 40 37.88 10.26 2.35
C ILE A 40 36.65 10.99 2.89
N SER A 41 36.16 11.99 2.19
CA SER A 41 34.90 12.65 2.61
C SER A 41 33.70 11.69 2.46
N LEU A 42 32.67 11.86 3.31
CA LEU A 42 31.46 11.06 3.15
C LEU A 42 30.80 11.28 1.78
N ALA A 43 30.92 12.48 1.21
CA ALA A 43 30.42 12.78 -0.14
C ALA A 43 31.14 11.98 -1.22
N ASP A 44 32.46 11.77 -1.07
CA ASP A 44 33.23 10.94 -2.01
C ASP A 44 32.93 9.45 -1.81
N ILE A 45 32.68 9.01 -0.57
CA ILE A 45 32.20 7.63 -0.29
C ILE A 45 30.84 7.40 -0.96
N ALA A 46 29.89 8.33 -0.82
CA ALA A 46 28.60 8.27 -1.49
C ALA A 46 28.74 8.14 -3.02
N LYS A 47 29.67 8.93 -3.59
CA LYS A 47 29.98 8.89 -5.02
C LYS A 47 30.58 7.55 -5.46
N GLN A 48 31.52 7.00 -4.67
CA GLN A 48 32.15 5.71 -4.93
C GLN A 48 31.17 4.54 -4.82
N THR A 49 30.23 4.61 -3.89
CA THR A 49 29.21 3.58 -3.67
C THR A 49 27.96 3.77 -4.55
N GLN A 50 27.88 4.89 -5.28
CA GLN A 50 26.69 5.28 -6.05
C GLN A 50 25.42 5.37 -5.16
N SER A 51 25.57 5.95 -3.97
CA SER A 51 24.51 6.14 -2.99
C SER A 51 24.20 7.62 -2.77
N ALA A 52 22.98 7.93 -2.32
CA ALA A 52 22.66 9.22 -1.74
C ALA A 52 23.24 9.30 -0.31
N LEU A 53 23.61 10.48 0.15
CA LEU A 53 24.09 10.72 1.51
C LEU A 53 23.13 11.68 2.22
N TYR A 54 22.63 11.27 3.36
CA TYR A 54 21.91 12.12 4.30
C TYR A 54 22.76 12.28 5.56
N TRP A 55 22.92 13.53 6.02
CA TRP A 55 23.74 13.84 7.18
C TRP A 55 23.04 14.84 8.11
N ASP A 56 22.91 14.49 9.36
CA ASP A 56 22.47 15.39 10.44
C ASP A 56 23.64 15.75 11.34
N GLY A 57 24.09 17.00 11.22
CA GLY A 57 25.20 17.53 12.01
C GLY A 57 24.87 17.74 13.50
N MET A 58 23.59 17.79 13.88
CA MET A 58 23.17 17.97 15.27
C MET A 58 23.27 16.66 16.06
N SER A 59 22.78 15.58 15.50
CA SER A 59 22.86 14.25 16.11
C SER A 59 24.19 13.56 15.87
N GLY A 60 24.99 14.02 14.90
CA GLY A 60 26.21 13.35 14.48
C GLY A 60 25.96 11.99 13.83
N THR A 61 24.80 11.83 13.21
CA THR A 61 24.40 10.60 12.52
C THR A 61 24.20 10.84 11.03
N GLY A 62 24.38 9.81 10.23
CA GLY A 62 24.15 9.89 8.79
C GLY A 62 23.73 8.55 8.22
N MET A 63 23.32 8.58 6.96
CA MET A 63 22.82 7.44 6.24
C MET A 63 23.23 7.52 4.77
N PHE A 64 23.72 6.43 4.24
CA PHE A 64 23.83 6.20 2.81
C PHE A 64 22.61 5.43 2.33
N GLU A 65 22.03 5.84 1.22
CA GLU A 65 20.91 5.14 0.58
C GLU A 65 21.30 4.73 -0.83
N LYS A 66 21.07 3.48 -1.17
CA LYS A 66 21.28 2.94 -2.51
C LYS A 66 20.25 1.86 -2.80
N ASN A 67 19.51 2.02 -3.89
CA ASN A 67 18.52 1.04 -4.35
C ASN A 67 17.52 0.64 -3.26
N GLY A 68 17.06 1.59 -2.43
CA GLY A 68 16.12 1.35 -1.34
C GLY A 68 16.75 0.80 -0.06
N HIS A 69 18.00 0.37 -0.11
CA HIS A 69 18.74 -0.05 1.06
C HIS A 69 19.41 1.12 1.76
N THR A 70 19.41 1.08 3.08
CA THR A 70 20.02 2.11 3.93
C THR A 70 21.20 1.56 4.71
N VAL A 71 22.26 2.35 4.84
CA VAL A 71 23.38 2.07 5.72
C VAL A 71 23.60 3.27 6.62
N SER A 72 23.11 3.18 7.84
CA SER A 72 23.23 4.24 8.86
C SER A 72 24.54 4.13 9.63
N PHE A 73 25.07 5.29 10.06
CA PHE A 73 26.31 5.40 10.83
C PHE A 73 26.25 6.58 11.80
N SER A 74 27.23 6.62 12.72
CA SER A 74 27.42 7.74 13.66
C SER A 74 28.89 8.10 13.78
N VAL A 75 29.19 9.39 14.04
CA VAL A 75 30.55 9.85 14.39
C VAL A 75 30.89 9.57 15.86
N HIS A 76 30.00 8.98 16.62
CA HIS A 76 30.18 8.66 18.03
C HIS A 76 30.58 7.21 18.28
N ASN A 77 30.41 6.33 17.30
CA ASN A 77 30.72 4.91 17.41
C ASN A 77 31.11 4.29 16.06
N GLY A 78 31.74 3.13 16.10
CA GLY A 78 32.16 2.38 14.91
C GLY A 78 31.16 1.29 14.53
N VAL A 79 29.90 1.66 14.32
CA VAL A 79 28.83 0.74 13.94
C VAL A 79 28.14 1.22 12.67
N LEU A 80 27.98 0.32 11.71
CA LEU A 80 27.08 0.47 10.58
C LEU A 80 25.80 -0.36 10.83
N ILE A 81 24.65 0.21 10.49
CA ILE A 81 23.37 -0.49 10.57
C ILE A 81 22.75 -0.50 9.17
N ALA A 82 22.64 -1.68 8.58
CA ALA A 82 21.98 -1.87 7.29
C ALA A 82 20.50 -2.23 7.50
N ASP A 83 19.62 -1.51 6.80
CA ASP A 83 18.17 -1.72 6.80
C ASP A 83 17.57 -1.85 8.22
N TYR A 84 18.09 -1.05 9.15
CA TYR A 84 17.69 -0.97 10.55
C TYR A 84 17.85 -2.27 11.37
N THR A 85 18.37 -3.35 10.79
CA THR A 85 18.40 -4.67 11.43
C THR A 85 19.80 -5.30 11.48
N ASN A 86 20.61 -5.13 10.46
CA ASN A 86 21.91 -5.81 10.33
C ASN A 86 23.03 -4.89 10.77
N MET A 87 23.73 -5.27 11.83
CA MET A 87 24.84 -4.50 12.39
C MET A 87 26.20 -5.05 11.94
N SER A 88 27.13 -4.15 11.66
CA SER A 88 28.54 -4.46 11.40
C SER A 88 29.45 -3.42 12.04
N LEU A 89 30.68 -3.83 12.35
CA LEU A 89 31.67 -2.92 12.94
C LEU A 89 32.50 -2.26 11.83
N CYS A 90 32.87 -1.00 12.08
CA CYS A 90 33.72 -0.20 11.21
C CYS A 90 34.60 0.76 12.06
N SER A 91 35.50 1.48 11.42
CA SER A 91 36.17 2.63 12.02
C SER A 91 35.21 3.80 12.24
N VAL A 92 35.53 4.68 13.18
CA VAL A 92 34.67 5.83 13.51
C VAL A 92 34.99 7.01 12.58
N PRO A 93 33.99 7.56 11.85
CA PRO A 93 34.15 8.79 11.08
C PRO A 93 34.48 9.99 11.95
N VAL A 94 35.25 10.95 11.45
CA VAL A 94 35.67 12.15 12.18
C VAL A 94 35.14 13.42 11.54
N ASN A 95 34.57 14.31 12.34
CA ASN A 95 34.17 15.64 11.88
C ASN A 95 35.36 16.59 11.97
N LYS A 96 35.73 17.23 10.85
CA LYS A 96 36.77 18.25 10.77
C LYS A 96 36.16 19.50 10.15
N ASN A 97 36.02 20.54 10.93
CA ASN A 97 35.52 21.86 10.46
C ASN A 97 34.17 21.77 9.72
N GLY A 98 33.23 20.95 10.23
CA GLY A 98 31.90 20.76 9.64
C GLY A 98 31.84 19.75 8.50
N THR A 99 32.98 19.24 8.02
CA THR A 99 33.03 18.18 7.02
C THR A 99 33.40 16.84 7.70
N VAL A 100 32.63 15.81 7.44
CA VAL A 100 32.90 14.47 7.98
C VAL A 100 33.74 13.66 7.01
N TYR A 101 34.79 13.10 7.56
CA TYR A 101 35.72 12.23 6.85
C TYR A 101 35.75 10.84 7.52
N ALA A 102 36.04 9.85 6.72
CA ALA A 102 36.29 8.51 7.19
C ALA A 102 37.57 7.93 6.54
N ASP A 103 38.11 6.93 7.11
CA ASP A 103 39.25 6.21 6.54
C ASP A 103 38.78 5.17 5.50
N LYS A 104 39.77 4.48 4.93
CA LYS A 104 39.52 3.43 3.94
C LYS A 104 38.73 2.25 4.55
N GLU A 105 38.94 1.93 5.83
CA GLU A 105 38.25 0.82 6.50
C GLU A 105 36.74 1.07 6.55
N PHE A 106 36.31 2.29 6.92
CA PHE A 106 34.91 2.69 6.91
C PHE A 106 34.32 2.65 5.48
N SER A 107 35.03 3.21 4.49
CA SER A 107 34.57 3.20 3.10
C SER A 107 34.38 1.78 2.55
N ASP A 108 35.35 0.91 2.82
CA ASP A 108 35.27 -0.50 2.41
C ASP A 108 34.14 -1.24 3.16
N ALA A 109 33.89 -0.90 4.43
CA ALA A 109 32.78 -1.47 5.20
C ALA A 109 31.42 -1.07 4.62
N VAL A 110 31.22 0.20 4.28
CA VAL A 110 29.97 0.68 3.63
C VAL A 110 29.77 -0.03 2.29
N LYS A 111 30.80 -0.08 1.45
CA LYS A 111 30.76 -0.77 0.15
C LYS A 111 30.40 -2.25 0.31
N LYS A 112 31.12 -2.96 1.19
CA LYS A 112 30.88 -4.38 1.47
C LYS A 112 29.47 -4.64 2.05
N THR A 113 28.94 -3.69 2.80
CA THR A 113 27.57 -3.79 3.31
C THR A 113 26.59 -3.76 2.15
N PHE A 114 26.67 -2.78 1.25
CA PHE A 114 25.81 -2.73 0.06
C PHE A 114 25.96 -3.95 -0.87
N GLU A 115 27.19 -4.49 -1.01
CA GLU A 115 27.45 -5.69 -1.83
C GLU A 115 26.79 -6.96 -1.26
N LYS A 116 26.53 -7.00 0.05
CA LYS A 116 25.90 -8.13 0.73
C LYS A 116 24.38 -8.04 0.78
N LEU A 117 23.82 -6.84 0.56
CA LEU A 117 22.39 -6.67 0.55
C LEU A 117 21.81 -7.35 -0.70
N PRO A 118 20.62 -7.96 -0.60
CA PRO A 118 20.00 -8.58 -1.74
C PRO A 118 19.75 -7.52 -2.83
N PRO A 119 19.66 -7.93 -4.11
CA PRO A 119 19.20 -7.01 -5.14
C PRO A 119 17.84 -6.48 -4.75
N GLU A 120 17.60 -5.21 -5.03
CA GLU A 120 16.33 -4.57 -4.74
C GLU A 120 15.19 -5.29 -5.45
N VAL A 121 14.18 -5.67 -4.69
CA VAL A 121 12.97 -6.29 -5.22
C VAL A 121 11.98 -5.18 -5.53
N HIS A 122 11.65 -5.03 -6.82
CA HIS A 122 10.60 -4.13 -7.27
C HIS A 122 9.32 -4.91 -7.52
N PHE A 123 8.31 -4.68 -6.72
CA PHE A 123 6.98 -5.20 -7.03
C PHE A 123 6.28 -4.29 -8.05
N ARG A 124 5.52 -4.89 -8.95
CA ARG A 124 4.62 -4.20 -9.87
C ARG A 124 3.21 -4.75 -9.74
N ILE A 125 2.23 -3.98 -10.16
CA ILE A 125 0.88 -4.51 -10.29
C ILE A 125 0.82 -5.35 -11.57
N GLY A 126 0.71 -6.67 -11.42
CA GLY A 126 0.58 -7.62 -12.53
C GLY A 126 -0.87 -7.85 -12.93
N ALA A 127 -1.83 -7.67 -12.00
CA ALA A 127 -3.25 -7.89 -12.27
C ALA A 127 -4.16 -6.91 -11.52
N ILE A 128 -5.29 -6.56 -12.15
CA ILE A 128 -6.41 -5.84 -11.54
C ILE A 128 -7.67 -6.62 -11.82
N LEU A 129 -8.32 -7.12 -10.77
CA LEU A 129 -9.60 -7.82 -10.87
C LEU A 129 -10.74 -6.91 -10.44
N ILE A 130 -11.66 -6.68 -11.35
CA ILE A 130 -12.88 -5.88 -11.13
C ILE A 130 -14.03 -6.87 -10.89
N ASP A 131 -14.76 -6.69 -9.80
CA ASP A 131 -15.88 -7.53 -9.42
C ASP A 131 -17.18 -6.73 -9.42
N PRO A 132 -17.95 -6.74 -10.52
CA PRO A 132 -19.31 -6.19 -10.48
C PRO A 132 -20.20 -7.06 -9.61
N GLY A 133 -20.67 -6.52 -8.48
CA GLY A 133 -21.53 -7.24 -7.53
C GLY A 133 -22.81 -7.80 -8.16
N HIS A 134 -23.47 -8.75 -7.48
CA HIS A 134 -24.75 -9.35 -7.90
C HIS A 134 -24.70 -9.98 -9.31
N GLY A 135 -25.87 -10.13 -9.95
CA GLY A 135 -25.98 -10.68 -11.31
C GLY A 135 -26.92 -11.88 -11.43
N GLY A 136 -27.44 -12.10 -12.62
CA GLY A 136 -28.40 -13.19 -12.91
C GLY A 136 -29.63 -13.13 -12.03
N SER A 137 -29.84 -14.17 -11.20
CA SER A 137 -30.95 -14.27 -10.27
C SER A 137 -30.88 -13.33 -9.06
N ASP A 138 -29.69 -12.75 -8.78
CA ASP A 138 -29.50 -11.78 -7.71
C ASP A 138 -29.50 -10.36 -8.29
N PRO A 139 -30.61 -9.59 -8.14
CA PRO A 139 -30.69 -8.25 -8.69
C PRO A 139 -29.89 -7.22 -7.87
N GLY A 140 -29.44 -7.54 -6.65
CA GLY A 140 -28.99 -6.57 -5.66
C GLY A 140 -30.11 -5.67 -5.19
N ALA A 141 -29.79 -4.44 -4.82
CA ALA A 141 -30.81 -3.43 -4.48
C ALA A 141 -31.68 -3.08 -5.69
N VAL A 142 -32.98 -2.94 -5.46
CA VAL A 142 -33.97 -2.56 -6.50
C VAL A 142 -34.86 -1.46 -5.97
N ALA A 143 -35.04 -0.41 -6.75
CA ALA A 143 -36.00 0.65 -6.45
C ALA A 143 -36.69 1.18 -7.73
N GLU A 144 -38.01 1.50 -7.61
CA GLU A 144 -38.78 2.14 -8.69
C GLU A 144 -38.64 3.65 -8.59
N HIS A 145 -38.27 4.28 -9.68
CA HIS A 145 -38.18 5.74 -9.81
C HIS A 145 -39.02 6.25 -10.97
N THR A 146 -39.46 7.51 -10.89
CA THR A 146 -40.11 8.17 -12.02
C THR A 146 -39.11 9.05 -12.75
N VAL A 147 -38.78 8.64 -13.98
CA VAL A 147 -37.84 9.37 -14.86
C VAL A 147 -38.59 9.85 -16.09
N LYS A 148 -38.65 11.18 -16.29
CA LYS A 148 -39.40 11.80 -17.40
C LYS A 148 -40.85 11.32 -17.50
N GLY A 149 -41.52 11.18 -16.34
CA GLY A 149 -42.91 10.76 -16.23
C GLY A 149 -43.16 9.24 -16.41
N LYS A 150 -42.10 8.44 -16.57
CA LYS A 150 -42.23 6.98 -16.66
C LYS A 150 -41.63 6.30 -15.44
N LYS A 151 -42.30 5.24 -14.97
CA LYS A 151 -41.76 4.36 -13.93
C LYS A 151 -40.65 3.47 -14.48
N VAL A 152 -39.50 3.48 -13.85
CA VAL A 152 -38.33 2.70 -14.22
C VAL A 152 -37.71 2.06 -12.96
N ASN A 153 -37.39 0.79 -13.03
CA ASN A 153 -36.67 0.10 -11.97
C ASN A 153 -35.16 0.27 -12.15
N VAL A 154 -34.51 0.80 -11.11
CA VAL A 154 -33.05 0.76 -10.97
C VAL A 154 -32.69 -0.56 -10.30
N ARG A 155 -31.83 -1.35 -10.90
CA ARG A 155 -31.31 -2.60 -10.32
C ARG A 155 -29.81 -2.46 -10.17
N GLU A 156 -29.32 -2.72 -9.00
CA GLU A 156 -27.89 -2.62 -8.68
C GLU A 156 -27.03 -3.41 -9.66
N LYS A 157 -27.40 -4.68 -9.94
CA LYS A 157 -26.64 -5.56 -10.84
C LYS A 157 -26.36 -4.96 -12.23
N ASP A 158 -27.27 -4.14 -12.75
CA ASP A 158 -27.14 -3.50 -14.08
C ASP A 158 -26.21 -2.27 -14.01
N VAL A 159 -26.37 -1.47 -12.96
CA VAL A 159 -25.56 -0.28 -12.68
C VAL A 159 -24.07 -0.68 -12.52
N VAL A 160 -23.81 -1.65 -11.66
CA VAL A 160 -22.42 -2.06 -11.37
C VAL A 160 -21.76 -2.76 -12.56
N LEU A 161 -22.52 -3.54 -13.35
CA LEU A 161 -21.99 -4.17 -14.56
C LEU A 161 -21.62 -3.12 -15.62
N THR A 162 -22.46 -2.10 -15.80
CA THR A 162 -22.21 -1.00 -16.75
C THR A 162 -20.94 -0.24 -16.37
N THR A 163 -20.82 0.15 -15.11
CA THR A 163 -19.65 0.87 -14.56
C THR A 163 -18.37 0.02 -14.68
N ALA A 164 -18.46 -1.26 -14.29
CA ALA A 164 -17.31 -2.18 -14.34
C ALA A 164 -16.81 -2.43 -15.77
N LYS A 165 -17.71 -2.55 -16.76
CA LYS A 165 -17.32 -2.72 -18.17
C LYS A 165 -16.66 -1.47 -18.75
N ASP A 166 -17.07 -0.29 -18.35
CA ASP A 166 -16.43 0.95 -18.78
C ASP A 166 -15.05 1.08 -18.15
N LEU A 167 -14.92 0.80 -16.85
CA LEU A 167 -13.63 0.75 -16.12
C LEU A 167 -12.67 -0.26 -16.76
N TYR A 168 -13.16 -1.47 -17.04
CA TYR A 168 -12.37 -2.53 -17.69
C TYR A 168 -11.78 -2.06 -19.01
N ARG A 169 -12.61 -1.45 -19.89
CA ARG A 169 -12.14 -0.95 -21.20
C ARG A 169 -11.02 0.08 -21.06
N ARG A 170 -11.13 1.00 -20.11
CA ARG A 170 -10.12 2.02 -19.83
C ARG A 170 -8.80 1.40 -19.36
N LEU A 171 -8.89 0.49 -18.38
CA LEU A 171 -7.70 -0.15 -17.83
C LEU A 171 -6.98 -1.04 -18.85
N VAL A 172 -7.70 -1.79 -19.67
CA VAL A 172 -7.09 -2.60 -20.74
C VAL A 172 -6.35 -1.72 -21.76
N GLN A 173 -6.89 -0.55 -22.10
CA GLN A 173 -6.23 0.38 -23.02
C GLN A 173 -4.97 1.01 -22.41
N THR A 174 -4.99 1.27 -21.10
CA THR A 174 -3.88 1.93 -20.40
C THR A 174 -2.76 0.96 -20.04
N TYR A 175 -3.13 -0.28 -19.71
CA TYR A 175 -2.20 -1.31 -19.21
C TYR A 175 -2.26 -2.58 -20.07
N PRO A 176 -1.73 -2.56 -21.30
CA PRO A 176 -1.74 -3.73 -22.18
C PRO A 176 -0.84 -4.88 -21.67
N ASP A 177 0.07 -4.58 -20.76
CA ASP A 177 1.00 -5.51 -20.11
C ASP A 177 0.46 -6.14 -18.82
N LYS A 178 -0.67 -5.65 -18.29
CA LYS A 178 -1.26 -6.14 -17.05
C LYS A 178 -2.48 -7.02 -17.31
N LYS A 179 -2.73 -7.98 -16.43
CA LYS A 179 -3.93 -8.83 -16.47
C LYS A 179 -5.13 -8.06 -15.92
N ILE A 180 -5.92 -7.41 -16.78
CA ILE A 180 -7.17 -6.76 -16.39
C ILE A 180 -8.30 -7.76 -16.55
N MET A 181 -9.07 -8.01 -15.49
CA MET A 181 -10.05 -9.09 -15.44
C MET A 181 -11.37 -8.60 -14.85
N LEU A 182 -12.45 -9.27 -15.24
CA LEU A 182 -13.79 -9.13 -14.64
C LEU A 182 -14.20 -10.47 -14.03
N THR A 183 -14.81 -10.48 -12.85
CA THR A 183 -15.42 -11.71 -12.30
C THR A 183 -16.61 -12.16 -13.15
N ARG A 184 -17.39 -11.23 -13.66
CA ARG A 184 -18.44 -11.44 -14.68
C ARG A 184 -18.47 -10.29 -15.68
N ASN A 185 -18.72 -10.61 -16.94
CA ASN A 185 -18.85 -9.63 -18.02
C ASN A 185 -20.27 -9.60 -18.64
N THR A 186 -21.16 -10.44 -18.11
CA THR A 186 -22.58 -10.57 -18.49
C THR A 186 -23.47 -10.56 -17.26
N ASP A 187 -24.79 -10.58 -17.45
CA ASP A 187 -25.75 -10.73 -16.37
C ASP A 187 -25.80 -12.19 -15.87
N THR A 188 -24.74 -12.63 -15.19
CA THR A 188 -24.56 -13.97 -14.65
C THR A 188 -24.45 -13.91 -13.13
N PHE A 189 -25.12 -14.83 -12.44
CA PHE A 189 -25.01 -15.00 -10.99
C PHE A 189 -23.68 -15.68 -10.65
N LEU A 190 -22.97 -15.11 -9.68
CA LEU A 190 -21.81 -15.70 -9.02
C LEU A 190 -22.02 -15.65 -7.50
N THR A 191 -21.75 -16.76 -6.84
CA THR A 191 -21.70 -16.78 -5.37
C THR A 191 -20.52 -15.95 -4.87
N LEU A 192 -20.58 -15.48 -3.62
CA LEU A 192 -19.50 -14.74 -3.00
C LEU A 192 -18.17 -15.53 -3.00
N ASN A 193 -18.23 -16.84 -2.75
CA ASN A 193 -17.06 -17.72 -2.84
C ASN A 193 -16.47 -17.75 -4.26
N GLN A 194 -17.31 -17.93 -5.29
CA GLN A 194 -16.81 -17.96 -6.67
C GLN A 194 -16.08 -16.66 -7.05
N ARG A 195 -16.54 -15.50 -6.57
CA ARG A 195 -15.87 -14.20 -6.80
C ARG A 195 -14.46 -14.17 -6.21
N THR A 196 -14.35 -14.56 -4.94
CA THR A 196 -13.05 -14.59 -4.25
C THR A 196 -12.15 -15.72 -4.74
N ASP A 197 -12.71 -16.86 -5.16
CA ASP A 197 -11.93 -17.96 -5.76
C ASP A 197 -11.30 -17.51 -7.10
N ILE A 198 -12.05 -16.80 -7.95
CA ILE A 198 -11.51 -16.20 -9.18
C ILE A 198 -10.31 -15.31 -8.82
N ALA A 199 -10.45 -14.43 -7.82
CA ALA A 199 -9.39 -13.53 -7.39
C ALA A 199 -8.16 -14.30 -6.88
N ASN A 200 -8.39 -15.25 -5.97
CA ASN A 200 -7.33 -15.97 -5.25
C ASN A 200 -6.58 -17.00 -6.13
N THR A 201 -7.10 -17.30 -7.33
CA THR A 201 -6.48 -18.25 -8.27
C THR A 201 -5.75 -17.58 -9.44
N VAL A 202 -5.73 -16.25 -9.50
CA VAL A 202 -4.97 -15.51 -10.52
C VAL A 202 -3.49 -15.82 -10.37
N LYS A 203 -2.89 -16.33 -11.46
CA LYS A 203 -1.43 -16.58 -11.48
C LYS A 203 -0.70 -15.28 -11.78
N LEU A 204 0.23 -14.97 -10.93
CA LEU A 204 1.14 -13.83 -11.04
C LEU A 204 2.55 -14.34 -11.36
N GLU A 205 3.34 -13.49 -12.00
CA GLU A 205 4.77 -13.69 -12.14
C GLU A 205 5.49 -13.31 -10.83
N GLU A 206 6.77 -13.58 -10.74
CA GLU A 206 7.58 -13.18 -9.60
C GLU A 206 7.56 -11.65 -9.44
N HIS A 207 7.41 -11.18 -8.20
CA HIS A 207 7.31 -9.75 -7.85
C HIS A 207 6.11 -9.01 -8.46
N GLU A 208 5.05 -9.74 -8.81
CA GLU A 208 3.78 -9.14 -9.18
C GLU A 208 2.78 -9.16 -8.01
N ALA A 209 1.98 -8.11 -7.93
CA ALA A 209 0.85 -8.00 -7.02
C ALA A 209 -0.46 -7.89 -7.80
N ILE A 210 -1.56 -8.24 -7.16
CA ILE A 210 -2.92 -8.10 -7.69
C ILE A 210 -3.74 -7.17 -6.81
N ILE A 211 -4.64 -6.40 -7.42
CA ILE A 211 -5.64 -5.57 -6.74
C ILE A 211 -7.03 -6.17 -7.02
N TYR A 212 -7.86 -6.25 -5.99
CA TYR A 212 -9.27 -6.62 -6.11
C TYR A 212 -10.18 -5.43 -5.82
N VAL A 213 -11.07 -5.11 -6.76
CA VAL A 213 -12.00 -3.97 -6.69
C VAL A 213 -13.42 -4.44 -6.91
N SER A 214 -14.21 -4.54 -5.84
CA SER A 214 -15.63 -4.85 -5.92
C SER A 214 -16.45 -3.58 -6.10
N ILE A 215 -17.45 -3.60 -6.98
CA ILE A 215 -18.29 -2.46 -7.31
C ILE A 215 -19.73 -2.80 -6.98
N HIS A 216 -20.36 -1.97 -6.13
CA HIS A 216 -21.70 -2.07 -5.59
C HIS A 216 -22.47 -0.74 -5.69
N ALA A 217 -23.75 -0.76 -5.41
CA ALA A 217 -24.57 0.42 -5.25
C ALA A 217 -25.50 0.22 -4.05
N ASN A 218 -25.33 1.07 -3.07
CA ASN A 218 -25.93 0.99 -1.75
C ASN A 218 -27.47 1.09 -1.76
N SER A 219 -28.08 0.68 -0.67
CA SER A 219 -29.50 0.89 -0.41
C SER A 219 -29.73 1.23 1.05
N ALA A 220 -30.79 2.00 1.34
CA ALA A 220 -31.19 2.32 2.70
C ALA A 220 -32.70 2.41 2.82
N PHE A 221 -33.22 2.04 4.01
CA PHE A 221 -34.64 2.33 4.35
C PHE A 221 -34.92 3.82 4.43
N TYR A 222 -33.89 4.61 4.79
CA TYR A 222 -33.98 6.06 4.86
C TYR A 222 -33.68 6.67 3.49
N SER A 223 -34.73 7.15 2.82
CA SER A 223 -34.65 7.64 1.43
C SER A 223 -33.71 8.84 1.19
N LYS A 224 -33.30 9.56 2.27
CA LYS A 224 -32.38 10.70 2.18
C LYS A 224 -30.91 10.29 2.21
N ALA A 225 -30.62 9.02 2.50
CA ALA A 225 -29.24 8.53 2.41
C ALA A 225 -28.75 8.63 0.96
N LYS A 226 -27.60 9.28 0.75
CA LYS A 226 -27.01 9.49 -0.57
C LYS A 226 -25.49 9.63 -0.47
N GLY A 227 -24.80 9.41 -1.58
CA GLY A 227 -23.36 9.59 -1.72
C GLY A 227 -22.63 8.31 -2.01
N PHE A 228 -21.41 8.46 -2.52
CA PHE A 228 -20.48 7.36 -2.75
C PHE A 228 -19.57 7.15 -1.54
N GLU A 229 -19.11 5.93 -1.36
CA GLU A 229 -18.18 5.56 -0.30
C GLU A 229 -17.28 4.40 -0.74
N VAL A 230 -16.10 4.29 -0.14
CA VAL A 230 -15.16 3.19 -0.40
C VAL A 230 -14.85 2.47 0.90
N TRP A 231 -14.92 1.15 0.85
CA TRP A 231 -14.75 0.27 2.00
C TRP A 231 -13.50 -0.58 1.85
N TYR A 232 -12.78 -0.79 2.93
CA TYR A 232 -11.68 -1.74 3.03
C TYR A 232 -11.89 -2.69 4.22
N LEU A 233 -11.11 -3.75 4.31
CA LEU A 233 -11.22 -4.72 5.40
C LEU A 233 -10.77 -4.08 6.72
N SER A 234 -11.59 -4.23 7.77
CA SER A 234 -11.27 -3.73 9.11
C SER A 234 -9.90 -4.23 9.59
N PRO A 235 -9.00 -3.36 10.06
CA PRO A 235 -7.63 -3.74 10.46
C PRO A 235 -7.59 -4.74 11.61
N GLY A 236 -8.67 -4.87 12.37
CA GLY A 236 -8.82 -5.87 13.44
C GLY A 236 -9.04 -7.29 12.94
N TYR A 237 -9.48 -7.48 11.71
CA TYR A 237 -9.68 -8.80 11.12
C TYR A 237 -8.35 -9.39 10.67
N ARG A 238 -8.10 -10.67 10.98
CA ARG A 238 -6.86 -11.37 10.61
C ARG A 238 -7.16 -12.56 9.71
N ARG A 239 -6.65 -12.51 8.47
CA ARG A 239 -6.74 -13.61 7.49
C ARG A 239 -5.56 -14.57 7.68
N THR A 240 -5.72 -15.78 7.17
CA THR A 240 -4.60 -16.74 6.98
C THR A 240 -4.19 -16.69 5.52
N LEU A 241 -3.30 -15.77 5.17
CA LEU A 241 -2.84 -15.51 3.80
C LEU A 241 -1.85 -16.58 3.33
N ILE A 242 -0.91 -16.96 4.22
CA ILE A 242 0.08 -18.01 3.95
C ILE A 242 -0.41 -19.31 4.59
N LYS A 243 -0.74 -20.30 3.75
CA LYS A 243 -1.07 -21.64 4.20
C LYS A 243 0.21 -22.43 4.46
N ASN A 244 0.21 -23.28 5.49
CA ASN A 244 1.35 -24.17 5.74
C ASN A 244 1.45 -25.23 4.63
N THR A 245 2.30 -24.98 3.64
CA THR A 245 2.58 -25.90 2.53
C THR A 245 3.82 -26.76 2.78
N GLY A 246 4.39 -26.72 4.00
CA GLY A 246 5.65 -27.38 4.33
C GLY A 246 6.90 -26.60 3.90
N ALA A 247 6.74 -25.49 3.19
CA ALA A 247 7.86 -24.62 2.80
C ALA A 247 8.40 -23.83 4.00
N VAL A 248 7.54 -23.45 4.95
CA VAL A 248 7.92 -22.83 6.23
C VAL A 248 8.03 -23.95 7.27
N LYS A 249 9.26 -24.34 7.60
CA LYS A 249 9.52 -25.45 8.56
C LYS A 249 9.22 -25.05 10.00
N ASP A 250 9.28 -23.76 10.32
CA ASP A 250 9.05 -23.24 11.66
C ASP A 250 7.59 -22.79 11.82
N LYS A 251 6.86 -23.49 12.69
CA LYS A 251 5.45 -23.18 12.99
C LYS A 251 5.27 -21.86 13.74
N GLU A 252 6.31 -21.35 14.38
CA GLU A 252 6.26 -20.08 15.12
C GLU A 252 6.44 -18.87 14.18
N VAL A 253 7.11 -19.06 13.05
CA VAL A 253 7.33 -18.00 12.04
C VAL A 253 6.08 -17.72 11.20
N LEU A 254 5.25 -18.73 10.93
CA LEU A 254 4.08 -18.59 10.07
C LEU A 254 3.05 -17.55 10.54
N PRO A 255 2.70 -17.46 11.85
CA PRO A 255 1.82 -16.40 12.35
C PRO A 255 2.41 -15.00 12.17
N ILE A 256 3.72 -14.85 12.34
CA ILE A 256 4.41 -13.56 12.17
C ILE A 256 4.34 -13.12 10.72
N LEU A 257 4.65 -14.00 9.77
CA LEU A 257 4.57 -13.72 8.33
C LEU A 257 3.13 -13.38 7.91
N ASN A 258 2.13 -14.09 8.42
CA ASN A 258 0.72 -13.77 8.15
C ASN A 258 0.35 -12.38 8.68
N SER A 259 0.82 -12.02 9.90
CA SER A 259 0.56 -10.69 10.46
C SER A 259 1.20 -9.59 9.62
N MET A 260 2.45 -9.76 9.20
CA MET A 260 3.15 -8.79 8.37
C MET A 260 2.45 -8.59 7.01
N MET A 261 2.10 -9.68 6.32
CA MET A 261 1.36 -9.60 5.06
C MET A 261 0.00 -8.95 5.21
N GLU A 262 -0.71 -9.22 6.32
CA GLU A 262 -2.00 -8.61 6.59
C GLU A 262 -1.88 -7.10 6.80
N GLU A 263 -0.85 -6.65 7.51
CA GLU A 263 -0.58 -5.22 7.69
C GLU A 263 -0.27 -4.53 6.38
N GLU A 264 0.53 -5.16 5.51
CA GLU A 264 0.81 -4.64 4.17
C GLU A 264 -0.45 -4.56 3.31
N PHE A 265 -1.25 -5.64 3.23
CA PHE A 265 -2.48 -5.65 2.45
C PHE A 265 -3.51 -4.64 2.96
N THR A 266 -3.58 -4.43 4.27
CA THR A 266 -4.43 -3.40 4.87
C THR A 266 -3.96 -2.01 4.48
N THR A 267 -2.67 -1.73 4.58
CA THR A 267 -2.08 -0.44 4.20
C THR A 267 -2.35 -0.13 2.73
N GLU A 268 -2.10 -1.08 1.84
CA GLU A 268 -2.35 -0.90 0.41
C GLU A 268 -3.85 -0.76 0.11
N SER A 269 -4.73 -1.48 0.80
CA SER A 269 -6.18 -1.33 0.66
C SER A 269 -6.66 0.07 1.06
N ILE A 270 -6.11 0.63 2.13
CA ILE A 270 -6.40 2.01 2.56
C ILE A 270 -5.93 3.01 1.50
N LEU A 271 -4.73 2.81 0.94
CA LEU A 271 -4.21 3.68 -0.13
C LEU A 271 -5.06 3.59 -1.39
N ILE A 272 -5.43 2.38 -1.83
CA ILE A 272 -6.35 2.17 -2.96
C ILE A 272 -7.67 2.89 -2.71
N ALA A 273 -8.27 2.71 -1.52
CA ALA A 273 -9.51 3.36 -1.16
C ALA A 273 -9.39 4.89 -1.21
N LYS A 274 -8.29 5.45 -0.69
CA LYS A 274 -8.04 6.89 -0.72
C LYS A 274 -7.92 7.44 -2.15
N TYR A 275 -7.12 6.82 -3.00
CA TYR A 275 -6.96 7.26 -4.38
C TYR A 275 -8.26 7.17 -5.17
N ILE A 276 -9.06 6.11 -4.97
CA ILE A 276 -10.37 5.95 -5.61
C ILE A 276 -11.33 7.02 -5.10
N GLN A 277 -11.37 7.26 -3.78
CA GLN A 277 -12.22 8.27 -3.17
C GLN A 277 -11.91 9.67 -3.73
N ASP A 278 -10.63 10.04 -3.80
CA ASP A 278 -10.18 11.30 -4.38
C ASP A 278 -10.56 11.42 -5.86
N GLY A 279 -10.42 10.34 -6.63
CA GLY A 279 -10.82 10.28 -8.02
C GLY A 279 -12.33 10.43 -8.22
N LEU A 280 -13.15 9.76 -7.42
CA LEU A 280 -14.62 9.91 -7.42
C LEU A 280 -15.03 11.33 -7.02
N LYS A 281 -14.44 11.87 -5.97
CA LYS A 281 -14.71 13.25 -5.52
C LYS A 281 -14.40 14.27 -6.62
N ALA A 282 -13.33 14.10 -7.36
CA ALA A 282 -12.97 14.97 -8.47
C ALA A 282 -14.00 14.92 -9.62
N GLN A 283 -14.63 13.77 -9.88
CA GLN A 283 -15.55 13.58 -10.99
C GLN A 283 -17.03 13.88 -10.65
N VAL A 284 -17.46 13.53 -9.45
CA VAL A 284 -18.87 13.56 -9.06
C VAL A 284 -19.14 14.27 -7.73
N GLY A 285 -18.14 14.77 -7.03
CA GLY A 285 -18.29 15.42 -5.72
C GLY A 285 -19.12 16.70 -5.74
N ASN A 286 -19.35 17.30 -6.91
CA ASN A 286 -20.26 18.42 -7.12
C ASN A 286 -21.71 17.97 -7.44
N ILE A 287 -21.95 16.68 -7.66
CA ILE A 287 -23.23 16.10 -8.01
C ILE A 287 -23.84 15.34 -6.82
N THR A 288 -23.01 14.60 -6.10
CA THR A 288 -23.43 13.81 -4.95
C THR A 288 -22.44 13.94 -3.77
N VAL A 289 -22.74 13.28 -2.66
CA VAL A 289 -22.02 13.42 -1.39
C VAL A 289 -20.83 12.45 -1.35
N ASP A 290 -19.67 12.96 -0.99
CA ASP A 290 -18.53 12.16 -0.56
C ASP A 290 -18.75 11.70 0.88
N ARG A 291 -18.98 10.39 1.10
CA ARG A 291 -19.21 9.78 2.41
C ARG A 291 -17.95 9.26 3.07
N GLY A 292 -16.81 9.40 2.39
CA GLY A 292 -15.48 9.01 2.88
C GLY A 292 -15.17 7.54 2.73
N ILE A 293 -14.04 7.20 3.32
CA ILE A 293 -13.52 5.83 3.38
C ILE A 293 -13.99 5.20 4.69
N LYS A 294 -14.31 3.92 4.65
CA LYS A 294 -14.85 3.17 5.78
C LYS A 294 -14.24 1.78 5.87
N GLU A 295 -14.39 1.16 7.02
CA GLU A 295 -13.93 -0.21 7.25
C GLU A 295 -15.10 -1.13 7.59
N GLU A 296 -15.07 -2.35 7.06
CA GLU A 296 -16.06 -3.38 7.34
C GLU A 296 -15.53 -4.76 6.89
N GLU A 297 -16.07 -5.83 7.46
CA GLU A 297 -15.74 -7.22 7.15
C GLU A 297 -16.62 -7.78 6.02
N TRP A 298 -16.81 -7.02 4.94
CA TRP A 298 -17.55 -7.52 3.78
C TRP A 298 -16.94 -8.82 3.26
N PHE A 299 -17.78 -9.79 2.92
CA PHE A 299 -17.34 -11.15 2.55
C PHE A 299 -16.25 -11.12 1.48
N VAL A 300 -16.42 -10.36 0.42
CA VAL A 300 -15.49 -10.35 -0.72
C VAL A 300 -14.14 -9.73 -0.36
N VAL A 301 -14.08 -8.69 0.47
CA VAL A 301 -12.80 -8.08 0.89
C VAL A 301 -12.09 -8.92 1.96
N ARG A 302 -12.81 -9.59 2.86
CA ARG A 302 -12.18 -10.43 3.90
C ARG A 302 -11.69 -11.78 3.37
N ASN A 303 -12.23 -12.28 2.25
CA ASN A 303 -11.83 -13.57 1.65
C ASN A 303 -10.94 -13.43 0.42
N ALA A 304 -10.66 -12.21 -0.02
CA ALA A 304 -9.65 -11.93 -1.02
C ALA A 304 -8.26 -11.93 -0.38
N ASN A 305 -7.33 -12.75 -0.90
CA ASN A 305 -5.96 -12.87 -0.37
C ASN A 305 -5.01 -11.84 -1.01
N MET A 306 -5.47 -10.60 -1.17
CA MET A 306 -4.75 -9.47 -1.75
C MET A 306 -5.31 -8.16 -1.23
N PRO A 307 -4.65 -7.01 -1.50
CA PRO A 307 -5.24 -5.70 -1.29
C PRO A 307 -6.58 -5.55 -2.00
N SER A 308 -7.61 -5.18 -1.26
CA SER A 308 -8.99 -5.24 -1.74
C SER A 308 -9.85 -4.11 -1.20
N VAL A 309 -10.73 -3.59 -2.06
CA VAL A 309 -11.71 -2.56 -1.71
C VAL A 309 -13.08 -2.89 -2.28
N LEU A 310 -14.13 -2.34 -1.65
CA LEU A 310 -15.50 -2.33 -2.15
C LEU A 310 -15.94 -0.89 -2.31
N ILE A 311 -16.50 -0.56 -3.46
CA ILE A 311 -16.96 0.77 -3.82
C ILE A 311 -18.48 0.75 -3.87
N GLU A 312 -19.11 1.69 -3.17
CA GLU A 312 -20.55 1.98 -3.26
C GLU A 312 -20.74 3.25 -4.11
N LEU A 313 -21.34 3.09 -5.29
CA LEU A 313 -21.50 4.17 -6.27
C LEU A 313 -22.51 5.25 -5.87
N GLY A 314 -23.40 4.95 -4.93
CA GLY A 314 -24.52 5.77 -4.50
C GLY A 314 -25.68 4.90 -4.05
N PHE A 315 -26.81 5.50 -3.69
CA PHE A 315 -27.96 4.79 -3.13
C PHE A 315 -29.05 4.55 -4.18
N VAL A 316 -29.27 3.29 -4.55
CA VAL A 316 -30.35 2.86 -5.46
C VAL A 316 -31.72 3.35 -5.00
N THR A 317 -31.95 3.38 -3.68
CA THR A 317 -33.23 3.79 -3.08
C THR A 317 -33.42 5.30 -2.93
N ASN A 318 -32.40 6.10 -3.20
CA ASN A 318 -32.49 7.56 -3.08
C ASN A 318 -33.20 8.16 -4.30
N PRO A 319 -34.22 9.06 -4.11
CA PRO A 319 -35.00 9.60 -5.22
C PRO A 319 -34.19 10.54 -6.17
N GLU A 320 -33.07 11.09 -5.70
CA GLU A 320 -32.19 11.94 -6.53
C GLU A 320 -31.10 11.08 -7.20
N GLU A 321 -30.51 10.12 -6.51
CA GLU A 321 -29.39 9.29 -7.04
C GLU A 321 -29.90 8.11 -7.89
N GLY A 322 -31.01 7.47 -7.54
CA GLY A 322 -31.53 6.35 -8.31
C GLY A 322 -31.68 6.69 -9.81
N PRO A 323 -32.28 7.84 -10.20
CA PRO A 323 -32.31 8.28 -11.59
C PRO A 323 -30.91 8.55 -12.19
N LEU A 324 -29.95 9.07 -11.41
CA LEU A 324 -28.58 9.28 -11.88
C LEU A 324 -27.87 7.96 -12.18
N LEU A 325 -28.13 6.91 -11.40
CA LEU A 325 -27.58 5.57 -11.64
C LEU A 325 -28.10 4.89 -12.92
N LEU A 326 -29.09 5.47 -13.60
CA LEU A 326 -29.54 5.09 -14.95
C LEU A 326 -28.90 5.95 -16.05
N ASP A 327 -28.23 7.06 -15.70
CA ASP A 327 -27.61 7.96 -16.67
C ASP A 327 -26.20 7.46 -17.04
N GLU A 328 -26.05 7.07 -18.29
CA GLU A 328 -24.76 6.57 -18.80
C GLU A 328 -23.63 7.60 -18.63
N SER A 329 -23.91 8.90 -18.76
CA SER A 329 -22.91 9.96 -18.56
C SER A 329 -22.45 10.04 -17.12
N TYR A 330 -23.38 9.84 -16.16
CA TYR A 330 -23.04 9.78 -14.74
C TYR A 330 -22.19 8.54 -14.42
N LEU A 331 -22.61 7.36 -14.89
CA LEU A 331 -21.84 6.12 -14.69
C LEU A 331 -20.46 6.19 -15.34
N HIS A 332 -20.34 6.87 -16.49
CA HIS A 332 -19.05 7.14 -17.12
C HIS A 332 -18.13 8.02 -16.26
N LYS A 333 -18.67 9.05 -15.58
CA LYS A 333 -17.91 9.85 -14.60
C LYS A 333 -17.49 9.03 -13.39
N MET A 334 -18.38 8.17 -12.88
CA MET A 334 -18.05 7.24 -11.79
C MET A 334 -16.89 6.31 -12.19
N SER A 335 -17.00 5.67 -13.35
CA SER A 335 -15.95 4.82 -13.90
C SER A 335 -14.62 5.59 -14.10
N LEU A 336 -14.68 6.83 -14.60
CA LEU A 336 -13.51 7.67 -14.76
C LEU A 336 -12.87 8.03 -13.42
N GLY A 337 -13.67 8.30 -12.39
CA GLY A 337 -13.16 8.55 -11.03
C GLY A 337 -12.41 7.35 -10.47
N ILE A 338 -12.99 6.15 -10.58
CA ILE A 338 -12.35 4.89 -10.15
C ILE A 338 -11.08 4.65 -10.96
N TYR A 339 -11.12 4.81 -12.27
CA TYR A 339 -9.97 4.68 -13.16
C TYR A 339 -8.82 5.61 -12.78
N ASN A 340 -9.10 6.89 -12.55
CA ASN A 340 -8.09 7.87 -12.15
C ASN A 340 -7.45 7.48 -10.80
N GLY A 341 -8.26 7.03 -9.84
CA GLY A 341 -7.77 6.56 -8.56
C GLY A 341 -6.87 5.34 -8.68
N LEU A 342 -7.29 4.33 -9.45
CA LEU A 342 -6.50 3.11 -9.67
C LEU A 342 -5.19 3.40 -10.41
N THR A 343 -5.21 4.27 -11.43
CA THR A 343 -3.97 4.62 -12.15
C THR A 343 -3.00 5.40 -11.28
N ALA A 344 -3.50 6.30 -10.42
CA ALA A 344 -2.68 7.00 -9.46
C ALA A 344 -2.07 6.03 -8.42
N PHE A 345 -2.86 5.08 -7.93
CA PHE A 345 -2.35 4.04 -7.02
C PHE A 345 -1.29 3.15 -7.69
N VAL A 346 -1.54 2.64 -8.90
CA VAL A 346 -0.56 1.80 -9.64
C VAL A 346 0.74 2.56 -9.81
N THR A 347 0.68 3.84 -10.21
CA THR A 347 1.87 4.67 -10.34
C THR A 347 2.60 4.83 -9.00
N HIS A 348 1.87 5.10 -7.93
CA HIS A 348 2.44 5.22 -6.58
C HIS A 348 3.11 3.93 -6.14
N PHE A 349 2.42 2.80 -6.26
CA PHE A 349 2.91 1.48 -5.87
C PHE A 349 4.20 1.10 -6.61
N GLU A 350 4.26 1.31 -7.90
CA GLU A 350 5.43 0.97 -8.72
C GLU A 350 6.60 1.94 -8.51
N GLN A 351 6.34 3.23 -8.28
CA GLN A 351 7.36 4.22 -7.93
C GLN A 351 7.90 4.02 -6.51
N SER A 352 7.05 3.59 -5.57
CA SER A 352 7.48 3.22 -4.21
C SER A 352 8.11 1.84 -4.13
N ARG A 353 8.28 1.14 -5.27
CA ARG A 353 8.91 -0.17 -5.42
C ARG A 353 8.11 -1.31 -4.85
N GLY A 354 6.83 -1.10 -4.62
CA GLY A 354 5.92 -2.11 -4.12
C GLY A 354 5.33 -1.79 -2.75
N PHE A 355 5.09 -2.82 -1.96
CA PHE A 355 4.44 -2.72 -0.66
C PHE A 355 5.14 -1.75 0.28
N THR A 356 4.36 -0.84 0.90
CA THR A 356 4.87 0.27 1.71
C THR A 356 5.08 -0.07 3.18
N GLY A 357 4.51 -1.16 3.68
CA GLY A 357 4.58 -1.59 5.09
C GLY A 357 5.90 -2.24 5.51
N GLY A 358 6.75 -2.63 4.58
CA GLY A 358 8.03 -3.30 4.82
C GLY A 358 9.25 -2.37 4.94
N ARG A 359 9.04 -1.06 5.09
CA ARG A 359 10.12 -0.05 5.18
C ARG A 359 10.38 0.41 6.58
#